data_70fac7bd1bf770cc86a709e0724ba882
#
_entry.id   70fac7bd1bf770cc86a709e0724ba882
#
_cell.length_a   1.000
_cell.length_b   1.000
_cell.length_c   1.000
_cell.angle_alpha   90.00
_cell.angle_beta   90.00
_cell.angle_gamma   90.00
#
_symmetry.space_group_name_H-M   'P 1'
#
loop_
_entity.id
_entity.type
_entity.pdbx_description
1 polymer ?
#
loop_
_entity_poly.entity_id
_entity_poly.type
_entity_poly.pdbx_seq_one_letter_code
_entity_poly.pdbx_strand_id
1 'polypeptide(L)'
;MWMLWILSAGLIALDGFDFFIIGMAMPFIQRDFGLSAGWVGAIATAALAGALIGSLTLGPITDKVGRQRMLVLDVGLFIVASLATALAWNAGSLLFFRFLVGVGIGADYPISVSYITENMPARHRGRMVIGAFSFQSVGALLGALVGWLTIVVFQHIAPALAVGYAWRWMLGVGVLLSLGVGGLRLLFALESPSYYLAKGQYEAASEAACELLQTTIVLAPAENKQRESDTHSTTQPLGYRDLFSKPYRKQTALASIPWFLQDIATYGIGIFTPVIIAALVSSAQSDLLTQEIASARGAAIVNVFLVVGFLLAVVSINRIGRLSLQVFGFVGMATGLTILSFAGSSAQMSLLFLGFIVFNLTMNLGPNSTTFLLSGEVFPPAIRASGAGLAGGIAKSGAVLGALGLPLLKEAIGVQSLMLLLAAVCLLAAVVTYGLRQAIDETGANDSIRLLISSDPDPAE
;
A
#
# COMPACT_ATOMS: atom_id res chain seq x y z
N MET A 1 7.69 -18.17 -10.92
CA MET A 1 6.61 -17.16 -10.90
C MET A 1 5.86 -17.06 -9.57
N TRP A 2 5.19 -18.13 -9.08
CA TRP A 2 4.40 -18.08 -7.83
C TRP A 2 5.22 -17.71 -6.60
N MET A 3 6.44 -18.21 -6.47
CA MET A 3 7.34 -17.89 -5.35
C MET A 3 7.63 -16.40 -5.28
N LEU A 4 7.98 -15.77 -6.41
CA LEU A 4 8.26 -14.35 -6.49
C LEU A 4 7.04 -13.50 -6.11
N TRP A 5 5.85 -13.94 -6.53
CA TRP A 5 4.60 -13.31 -6.15
C TRP A 5 4.32 -13.41 -4.64
N ILE A 6 4.51 -14.60 -4.05
CA ILE A 6 4.33 -14.83 -2.59
C ILE A 6 5.31 -13.96 -1.79
N LEU A 7 6.56 -13.85 -2.23
CA LEU A 7 7.57 -13.03 -1.56
C LEU A 7 7.23 -11.53 -1.62
N SER A 8 6.72 -11.05 -2.75
CA SER A 8 6.24 -9.67 -2.87
C SER A 8 5.00 -9.44 -2.00
N ALA A 9 4.05 -10.36 -2.02
CA ALA A 9 2.87 -10.32 -1.15
C ALA A 9 3.22 -10.35 0.34
N GLY A 10 4.28 -11.09 0.71
CA GLY A 10 4.79 -11.15 2.09
C GLY A 10 5.32 -9.81 2.60
N LEU A 11 6.05 -9.05 1.78
CA LEU A 11 6.49 -7.68 2.14
C LEU A 11 5.30 -6.76 2.32
N ILE A 12 4.36 -6.78 1.38
CA ILE A 12 3.14 -5.97 1.47
C ILE A 12 2.31 -6.32 2.72
N ALA A 13 2.35 -7.60 3.17
CA ALA A 13 1.74 -8.01 4.43
C ALA A 13 2.45 -7.38 5.64
N LEU A 14 3.79 -7.27 5.60
CA LEU A 14 4.55 -6.60 6.66
C LEU A 14 4.20 -5.12 6.78
N ASP A 15 4.02 -4.43 5.65
CA ASP A 15 3.58 -3.03 5.63
C ASP A 15 2.21 -2.87 6.31
N GLY A 16 1.27 -3.75 5.95
CA GLY A 16 -0.06 -3.77 6.56
C GLY A 16 0.00 -4.04 8.06
N PHE A 17 0.82 -5.00 8.48
CA PHE A 17 1.06 -5.30 9.90
C PHE A 17 1.60 -4.07 10.65
N ASP A 18 2.65 -3.44 10.12
CA ASP A 18 3.33 -2.33 10.78
C ASP A 18 2.45 -1.08 10.93
N PHE A 19 1.68 -0.73 9.90
CA PHE A 19 0.76 0.42 9.98
C PHE A 19 -0.38 0.23 10.96
N PHE A 20 -0.82 -1.00 11.21
CA PHE A 20 -1.96 -1.25 12.09
C PHE A 20 -1.56 -1.61 13.52
N ILE A 21 -0.44 -2.32 13.72
CA ILE A 21 0.02 -2.71 15.06
C ILE A 21 0.36 -1.49 15.92
N ILE A 22 0.83 -0.38 15.32
CA ILE A 22 1.13 0.84 16.05
C ILE A 22 -0.10 1.44 16.71
N GLY A 23 -1.28 1.35 16.06
CA GLY A 23 -2.56 1.78 16.63
C GLY A 23 -2.90 1.02 17.91
N MET A 24 -2.59 -0.28 17.95
CA MET A 24 -2.79 -1.13 19.13
C MET A 24 -1.75 -0.89 20.22
N ALA A 25 -0.52 -0.56 19.83
CA ALA A 25 0.58 -0.28 20.76
C ALA A 25 0.50 1.13 21.37
N MET A 26 -0.14 2.08 20.70
CA MET A 26 -0.11 3.51 21.04
C MET A 26 -0.61 3.84 22.46
N PRO A 27 -1.69 3.25 23.00
CA PRO A 27 -2.12 3.52 24.38
C PRO A 27 -1.07 3.13 25.43
N PHE A 28 -0.32 2.06 25.18
CA PHE A 28 0.77 1.60 26.05
C PHE A 28 1.99 2.51 25.93
N ILE A 29 2.40 2.88 24.71
CA ILE A 29 3.51 3.81 24.43
C ILE A 29 3.23 5.17 25.07
N GLN A 30 2.01 5.68 24.94
CA GLN A 30 1.60 6.94 25.52
C GLN A 30 1.77 6.96 27.03
N ARG A 31 1.42 5.87 27.71
CA ARG A 31 1.58 5.76 29.17
C ARG A 31 3.02 5.52 29.58
N ASP A 32 3.78 4.68 28.85
CA ASP A 32 5.17 4.33 29.18
C ASP A 32 6.08 5.57 29.11
N PHE A 33 5.91 6.40 28.08
CA PHE A 33 6.71 7.61 27.87
C PHE A 33 6.04 8.91 28.35
N GLY A 34 4.81 8.87 28.88
CA GLY A 34 4.09 10.06 29.31
C GLY A 34 3.82 11.06 28.18
N LEU A 35 3.38 10.56 27.00
CA LEU A 35 3.30 11.37 25.79
C LEU A 35 2.11 12.32 25.79
N SER A 36 2.34 13.56 25.33
CA SER A 36 1.27 14.49 24.97
C SER A 36 0.57 14.06 23.65
N ALA A 37 -0.64 14.59 23.39
CA ALA A 37 -1.37 14.32 22.15
C ALA A 37 -0.57 14.65 20.89
N GLY A 38 0.28 15.68 20.91
CA GLY A 38 1.15 16.02 19.80
C GLY A 38 2.21 14.95 19.51
N TRP A 39 2.82 14.36 20.54
CA TRP A 39 3.77 13.24 20.37
C TRP A 39 3.08 11.98 19.85
N VAL A 40 1.88 11.67 20.34
CA VAL A 40 1.07 10.55 19.86
C VAL A 40 0.78 10.68 18.36
N GLY A 41 0.33 11.86 17.93
CA GLY A 41 0.11 12.16 16.50
C GLY A 41 1.40 12.07 15.67
N ALA A 42 2.50 12.62 16.16
CA ALA A 42 3.79 12.60 15.48
C ALA A 42 4.30 11.15 15.29
N ILE A 43 4.26 10.30 16.32
CA ILE A 43 4.69 8.90 16.24
C ILE A 43 3.77 8.08 15.32
N ALA A 44 2.45 8.28 15.40
CA ALA A 44 1.49 7.60 14.55
C ALA A 44 1.69 7.93 13.06
N THR A 45 2.14 9.15 12.74
CA THR A 45 2.36 9.60 11.36
C THR A 45 3.78 9.47 10.86
N ALA A 46 4.75 9.18 11.74
CA ALA A 46 6.17 9.13 11.40
C ALA A 46 6.46 8.14 10.25
N ALA A 47 5.86 6.94 10.29
CA ALA A 47 6.03 5.96 9.23
C ALA A 47 5.38 6.41 7.90
N LEU A 48 4.26 7.13 7.94
CA LEU A 48 3.64 7.69 6.73
C LEU A 48 4.52 8.77 6.10
N ALA A 49 5.14 9.62 6.92
CA ALA A 49 6.11 10.62 6.47
C ALA A 49 7.37 9.96 5.88
N GLY A 50 7.85 8.89 6.51
CA GLY A 50 8.92 8.06 5.97
C GLY A 50 8.55 7.45 4.62
N ALA A 51 7.35 6.88 4.50
CA ALA A 51 6.86 6.27 3.26
C ALA A 51 6.71 7.29 2.12
N LEU A 52 6.31 8.52 2.41
CA LEU A 52 6.33 9.62 1.45
C LEU A 52 7.73 9.83 0.87
N ILE A 53 8.75 9.97 1.73
CA ILE A 53 10.13 10.21 1.31
C ILE A 53 10.70 8.99 0.58
N GLY A 54 10.49 7.78 1.12
CA GLY A 54 10.94 6.53 0.51
C GLY A 54 10.38 6.34 -0.90
N SER A 55 9.08 6.52 -1.08
CA SER A 55 8.40 6.37 -2.37
C SER A 55 8.91 7.35 -3.42
N LEU A 56 9.08 8.63 -3.05
CA LEU A 56 9.57 9.66 -3.97
C LEU A 56 11.03 9.49 -4.36
N THR A 57 11.88 9.00 -3.45
CA THR A 57 13.34 8.95 -3.66
C THR A 57 13.80 7.60 -4.20
N LEU A 58 13.25 6.50 -3.70
CA LEU A 58 13.72 5.16 -4.01
C LEU A 58 13.13 4.59 -5.30
N GLY A 59 11.99 5.09 -5.78
CA GLY A 59 11.45 4.74 -7.10
C GLY A 59 12.43 5.01 -8.25
N PRO A 60 12.91 6.24 -8.43
CA PRO A 60 13.93 6.57 -9.44
C PRO A 60 15.25 5.82 -9.27
N ILE A 61 15.65 5.51 -8.05
CA ILE A 61 16.84 4.71 -7.75
C ILE A 61 16.63 3.27 -8.20
N THR A 62 15.44 2.72 -7.99
CA THR A 62 15.06 1.36 -8.43
C THR A 62 15.15 1.19 -9.93
N ASP A 63 14.73 2.17 -10.72
CA ASP A 63 14.85 2.12 -12.19
C ASP A 63 16.32 2.10 -12.65
N LYS A 64 17.24 2.67 -11.86
CA LYS A 64 18.67 2.71 -12.16
C LYS A 64 19.45 1.48 -11.68
N VAL A 65 19.19 1.07 -10.42
CA VAL A 65 19.99 0.04 -9.72
C VAL A 65 19.47 -1.38 -9.99
N GLY A 66 18.16 -1.52 -10.23
CA GLY A 66 17.49 -2.81 -10.43
C GLY A 66 16.54 -3.13 -9.29
N ARG A 67 15.53 -3.91 -9.63
CA ARG A 67 14.44 -4.25 -8.71
C ARG A 67 14.93 -5.16 -7.59
N GLN A 68 15.73 -6.17 -7.92
CA GLN A 68 16.25 -7.16 -6.96
C GLN A 68 17.15 -6.52 -5.89
N ARG A 69 18.14 -5.69 -6.33
CA ARG A 69 19.06 -5.06 -5.39
C ARG A 69 18.35 -4.13 -4.43
N MET A 70 17.38 -3.39 -4.94
CA MET A 70 16.57 -2.49 -4.12
C MET A 70 15.70 -3.24 -3.12
N LEU A 71 15.13 -4.40 -3.49
CA LEU A 71 14.37 -5.25 -2.58
C LEU A 71 15.21 -5.78 -1.41
N VAL A 72 16.47 -6.15 -1.66
CA VAL A 72 17.38 -6.58 -0.59
C VAL A 72 17.70 -5.43 0.37
N LEU A 73 17.97 -4.23 -0.18
CA LEU A 73 18.24 -3.03 0.62
C LEU A 73 17.03 -2.63 1.46
N ASP A 74 15.84 -2.69 0.86
CA ASP A 74 14.57 -2.37 1.51
C ASP A 74 14.28 -3.29 2.69
N VAL A 75 14.34 -4.61 2.47
CA VAL A 75 14.17 -5.61 3.54
C VAL A 75 15.18 -5.42 4.65
N GLY A 76 16.44 -5.17 4.32
CA GLY A 76 17.49 -4.91 5.31
C GLY A 76 17.19 -3.67 6.16
N LEU A 77 16.79 -2.57 5.52
CA LEU A 77 16.38 -1.35 6.20
C LEU A 77 15.18 -1.60 7.12
N PHE A 78 14.16 -2.32 6.60
CA PHE A 78 12.95 -2.61 7.36
C PHE A 78 13.25 -3.45 8.61
N ILE A 79 14.05 -4.51 8.51
CA ILE A 79 14.45 -5.35 9.66
C ILE A 79 15.17 -4.54 10.72
N VAL A 80 16.20 -3.76 10.31
CA VAL A 80 17.00 -2.96 11.25
C VAL A 80 16.15 -1.88 11.92
N ALA A 81 15.34 -1.16 11.15
CA ALA A 81 14.50 -0.09 11.66
C ALA A 81 13.37 -0.63 12.56
N SER A 82 12.75 -1.77 12.22
CA SER A 82 11.72 -2.41 13.06
C SER A 82 12.30 -2.90 14.38
N LEU A 83 13.49 -3.51 14.37
CA LEU A 83 14.18 -3.92 15.59
C LEU A 83 14.51 -2.71 16.47
N ALA A 84 15.05 -1.65 15.88
CA ALA A 84 15.35 -0.41 16.60
C ALA A 84 14.09 0.24 17.17
N THR A 85 12.95 0.14 16.45
CA THR A 85 11.65 0.62 16.94
C THR A 85 11.19 -0.16 18.18
N ALA A 86 11.29 -1.49 18.17
CA ALA A 86 10.91 -2.33 19.33
C ALA A 86 11.82 -2.07 20.57
N LEU A 87 13.07 -1.67 20.34
CA LEU A 87 14.05 -1.37 21.37
C LEU A 87 14.15 0.14 21.71
N ALA A 88 13.24 0.97 21.22
CA ALA A 88 13.26 2.41 21.45
C ALA A 88 13.24 2.75 22.96
N TRP A 89 14.07 3.71 23.36
CA TRP A 89 14.27 4.09 24.77
C TRP A 89 13.61 5.42 25.15
N ASN A 90 13.14 6.20 24.18
CA ASN A 90 12.37 7.43 24.38
C ASN A 90 11.49 7.75 23.15
N ALA A 91 10.63 8.77 23.27
CA ALA A 91 9.74 9.19 22.19
C ALA A 91 10.48 9.63 20.92
N GLY A 92 11.62 10.33 21.06
CA GLY A 92 12.41 10.80 19.92
C GLY A 92 13.05 9.66 19.14
N SER A 93 13.63 8.66 19.83
CA SER A 93 14.18 7.46 19.16
C SER A 93 13.08 6.64 18.49
N LEU A 94 11.92 6.49 19.16
CA LEU A 94 10.77 5.81 18.58
C LEU A 94 10.29 6.49 17.30
N LEU A 95 10.11 7.81 17.32
CA LEU A 95 9.70 8.62 16.17
C LEU A 95 10.68 8.45 15.00
N PHE A 96 11.98 8.56 15.26
CA PHE A 96 13.03 8.44 14.26
C PHE A 96 13.04 7.04 13.61
N PHE A 97 12.98 5.97 14.42
CA PHE A 97 12.98 4.60 13.91
C PHE A 97 11.68 4.28 13.16
N ARG A 98 10.53 4.77 13.62
CA ARG A 98 9.26 4.70 12.89
C ARG A 98 9.34 5.39 11.52
N PHE A 99 9.99 6.54 11.45
CA PHE A 99 10.25 7.22 10.18
C PHE A 99 11.10 6.34 9.24
N LEU A 100 12.17 5.70 9.74
CA LEU A 100 13.02 4.81 8.94
C LEU A 100 12.27 3.56 8.46
N VAL A 101 11.43 2.94 9.31
CA VAL A 101 10.52 1.86 8.88
C VAL A 101 9.67 2.34 7.72
N GLY A 102 9.11 3.54 7.83
CA GLY A 102 8.32 4.14 6.76
C GLY A 102 9.10 4.33 5.47
N VAL A 103 10.37 4.73 5.51
CA VAL A 103 11.21 4.87 4.31
C VAL A 103 11.31 3.53 3.56
N GLY A 104 11.47 2.40 4.27
CA GLY A 104 11.41 1.06 3.71
C GLY A 104 10.06 0.78 3.06
N ILE A 105 8.96 0.92 3.81
CA ILE A 105 7.60 0.73 3.29
C ILE A 105 7.35 1.54 2.01
N GLY A 106 7.82 2.79 1.98
CA GLY A 106 7.68 3.66 0.81
C GLY A 106 8.45 3.15 -0.41
N ALA A 107 9.57 2.49 -0.20
CA ALA A 107 10.36 1.86 -1.27
C ALA A 107 9.67 0.62 -1.83
N ASP A 108 9.02 -0.19 -0.99
CA ASP A 108 8.39 -1.44 -1.43
C ASP A 108 7.29 -1.22 -2.48
N TYR A 109 6.48 -0.16 -2.38
CA TYR A 109 5.41 0.10 -3.33
C TYR A 109 5.86 0.16 -4.80
N PRO A 110 6.78 1.06 -5.21
CA PRO A 110 7.23 1.12 -6.59
C PRO A 110 7.98 -0.15 -7.02
N ILE A 111 8.71 -0.79 -6.12
CA ILE A 111 9.49 -1.98 -6.40
C ILE A 111 8.56 -3.18 -6.65
N SER A 112 7.64 -3.47 -5.71
CA SER A 112 6.74 -4.61 -5.77
C SER A 112 5.75 -4.50 -6.93
N VAL A 113 5.16 -3.31 -7.16
CA VAL A 113 4.28 -3.07 -8.31
C VAL A 113 5.00 -3.30 -9.63
N SER A 114 6.20 -2.72 -9.81
CA SER A 114 6.98 -2.89 -11.03
C SER A 114 7.36 -4.35 -11.23
N TYR A 115 7.84 -4.99 -10.18
CA TYR A 115 8.29 -6.38 -10.22
C TYR A 115 7.16 -7.35 -10.60
N ILE A 116 5.98 -7.23 -9.98
CA ILE A 116 4.82 -8.06 -10.30
C ILE A 116 4.32 -7.74 -11.71
N THR A 117 4.22 -6.47 -12.08
CA THR A 117 3.70 -6.05 -13.38
C THR A 117 4.58 -6.53 -14.53
N GLU A 118 5.90 -6.57 -14.35
CA GLU A 118 6.87 -6.99 -15.36
C GLU A 118 6.98 -8.51 -15.51
N ASN A 119 6.77 -9.27 -14.43
CA ASN A 119 6.96 -10.72 -14.42
C ASN A 119 5.65 -11.52 -14.61
N MET A 120 4.48 -10.86 -14.60
CA MET A 120 3.20 -11.55 -14.72
C MET A 120 2.59 -11.43 -16.12
N PRO A 121 1.95 -12.52 -16.64
CA PRO A 121 1.28 -12.50 -17.92
C PRO A 121 0.19 -11.41 -17.96
N ALA A 122 0.07 -10.69 -19.10
CA ALA A 122 -0.86 -9.58 -19.27
C ALA A 122 -2.31 -9.92 -18.88
N ARG A 123 -2.78 -11.14 -19.26
CA ARG A 123 -4.14 -11.63 -18.96
C ARG A 123 -4.45 -11.72 -17.48
N HIS A 124 -3.45 -12.03 -16.63
CA HIS A 124 -3.64 -12.25 -15.20
C HIS A 124 -3.05 -11.12 -14.33
N ARG A 125 -2.34 -10.16 -14.95
CA ARG A 125 -1.60 -9.09 -14.27
C ARG A 125 -2.43 -8.35 -13.23
N GLY A 126 -3.62 -7.87 -13.63
CA GLY A 126 -4.50 -7.13 -12.71
C GLY A 126 -4.87 -7.93 -11.46
N ARG A 127 -5.26 -9.21 -11.63
CA ARG A 127 -5.57 -10.09 -10.49
C ARG A 127 -4.36 -10.37 -9.62
N MET A 128 -3.19 -10.53 -10.22
CA MET A 128 -1.96 -10.81 -9.48
C MET A 128 -1.48 -9.61 -8.69
N VAL A 129 -1.53 -8.40 -9.25
CA VAL A 129 -1.21 -7.16 -8.53
C VAL A 129 -2.18 -6.97 -7.36
N ILE A 130 -3.49 -6.98 -7.62
CA ILE A 130 -4.50 -6.83 -6.56
C ILE A 130 -4.38 -7.95 -5.51
N GLY A 131 -4.17 -9.19 -5.95
CA GLY A 131 -3.97 -10.32 -5.06
C GLY A 131 -2.75 -10.15 -4.14
N ALA A 132 -1.62 -9.64 -4.63
CA ALA A 132 -0.46 -9.34 -3.80
C ALA A 132 -0.75 -8.22 -2.79
N PHE A 133 -1.39 -7.13 -3.25
CA PHE A 133 -1.75 -6.02 -2.36
C PHE A 133 -2.87 -6.37 -1.37
N SER A 134 -3.66 -7.41 -1.61
CA SER A 134 -4.62 -7.91 -0.63
C SER A 134 -3.95 -8.39 0.67
N PHE A 135 -2.68 -8.77 0.61
CA PHE A 135 -1.89 -9.19 1.77
C PHE A 135 -1.62 -8.02 2.73
N GLN A 136 -1.71 -6.77 2.29
CA GLN A 136 -1.71 -5.62 3.21
C GLN A 136 -2.87 -5.72 4.22
N SER A 137 -4.06 -6.10 3.78
CA SER A 137 -5.20 -6.31 4.69
C SER A 137 -5.02 -7.54 5.58
N VAL A 138 -4.38 -8.59 5.07
CA VAL A 138 -4.01 -9.77 5.90
C VAL A 138 -3.03 -9.33 6.98
N GLY A 139 -2.03 -8.51 6.63
CA GLY A 139 -1.10 -7.93 7.59
C GLY A 139 -1.79 -7.06 8.65
N ALA A 140 -2.73 -6.22 8.25
CA ALA A 140 -3.53 -5.41 9.16
C ALA A 140 -4.35 -6.27 10.15
N LEU A 141 -4.96 -7.34 9.67
CA LEU A 141 -5.68 -8.31 10.50
C LEU A 141 -4.74 -9.02 11.47
N LEU A 142 -3.57 -9.48 10.98
CA LEU A 142 -2.54 -10.08 11.84
C LEU A 142 -2.05 -9.09 12.91
N GLY A 143 -1.87 -7.82 12.58
CA GLY A 143 -1.53 -6.77 13.54
C GLY A 143 -2.59 -6.66 14.65
N ALA A 144 -3.86 -6.63 14.30
CA ALA A 144 -4.95 -6.60 15.27
C ALA A 144 -4.98 -7.85 16.16
N LEU A 145 -4.77 -9.04 15.57
CA LEU A 145 -4.75 -10.31 16.31
C LEU A 145 -3.54 -10.40 17.26
N VAL A 146 -2.34 -10.02 16.79
CA VAL A 146 -1.13 -9.98 17.62
C VAL A 146 -1.29 -8.97 18.75
N GLY A 147 -1.83 -7.79 18.47
CA GLY A 147 -2.12 -6.79 19.50
C GLY A 147 -3.07 -7.34 20.56
N TRP A 148 -4.20 -7.91 20.14
CA TRP A 148 -5.17 -8.53 21.03
C TRP A 148 -4.55 -9.65 21.88
N LEU A 149 -3.87 -10.60 21.24
CA LEU A 149 -3.25 -11.74 21.93
C LEU A 149 -2.20 -11.26 22.94
N THR A 150 -1.36 -10.30 22.57
CA THR A 150 -0.34 -9.73 23.48
C THR A 150 -1.00 -9.12 24.71
N ILE A 151 -2.08 -8.33 24.55
CA ILE A 151 -2.78 -7.72 25.67
C ILE A 151 -3.38 -8.79 26.59
N VAL A 152 -4.01 -9.83 26.02
CA VAL A 152 -4.59 -10.93 26.79
C VAL A 152 -3.50 -11.70 27.58
N VAL A 153 -2.36 -11.97 26.95
CA VAL A 153 -1.23 -12.65 27.62
C VAL A 153 -0.72 -11.81 28.81
N PHE A 154 -0.50 -10.51 28.59
CA PHE A 154 -0.06 -9.64 29.70
C PHE A 154 -1.09 -9.50 30.80
N GLN A 155 -2.39 -9.45 30.47
CA GLN A 155 -3.47 -9.38 31.44
C GLN A 155 -3.43 -10.57 32.43
N HIS A 156 -3.11 -11.79 31.94
CA HIS A 156 -3.12 -13.00 32.76
C HIS A 156 -1.80 -13.30 33.45
N ILE A 157 -0.65 -12.98 32.79
CA ILE A 157 0.67 -13.40 33.29
C ILE A 157 1.36 -12.27 34.07
N ALA A 158 1.32 -11.02 33.59
CA ALA A 158 2.09 -9.94 34.16
C ALA A 158 1.45 -8.56 33.92
N PRO A 159 0.24 -8.29 34.49
CA PRO A 159 -0.49 -7.05 34.21
C PRO A 159 0.30 -5.78 34.60
N ALA A 160 1.12 -5.85 35.66
CA ALA A 160 1.94 -4.73 36.10
C ALA A 160 3.04 -4.33 35.08
N LEU A 161 3.48 -5.26 34.24
CA LEU A 161 4.51 -5.03 33.22
C LEU A 161 3.91 -4.64 31.85
N ALA A 162 2.58 -4.70 31.68
CA ALA A 162 1.94 -4.48 30.40
C ALA A 162 2.26 -3.11 29.78
N VAL A 163 2.27 -2.04 30.58
CA VAL A 163 2.52 -0.68 30.09
C VAL A 163 3.89 -0.56 29.43
N GLY A 164 4.95 -1.05 30.08
CA GLY A 164 6.32 -0.91 29.60
C GLY A 164 6.73 -1.92 28.53
N TYR A 165 6.10 -3.09 28.47
CA TYR A 165 6.59 -4.19 27.65
C TYR A 165 5.62 -4.67 26.58
N ALA A 166 4.28 -4.53 26.74
CA ALA A 166 3.35 -5.06 25.75
C ALA A 166 3.57 -4.47 24.35
N TRP A 167 3.77 -3.18 24.22
CA TRP A 167 4.03 -2.54 22.94
C TRP A 167 5.36 -2.99 22.30
N ARG A 168 6.40 -3.28 23.12
CA ARG A 168 7.67 -3.82 22.60
C ARG A 168 7.51 -5.22 22.03
N TRP A 169 6.69 -6.07 22.67
CA TRP A 169 6.34 -7.39 22.15
C TRP A 169 5.52 -7.31 20.88
N MET A 170 4.53 -6.42 20.82
CA MET A 170 3.73 -6.20 19.61
C MET A 170 4.61 -5.84 18.42
N LEU A 171 5.53 -4.89 18.58
CA LEU A 171 6.46 -4.48 17.53
C LEU A 171 7.54 -5.54 17.27
N GLY A 172 7.98 -6.28 18.30
CA GLY A 172 8.94 -7.37 18.20
C GLY A 172 8.46 -8.53 17.34
N VAL A 173 7.18 -8.85 17.35
CA VAL A 173 6.60 -9.84 16.42
C VAL A 173 6.78 -9.40 14.97
N GLY A 174 6.65 -8.11 14.66
CA GLY A 174 6.94 -7.55 13.34
C GLY A 174 8.38 -7.82 12.90
N VAL A 175 9.36 -7.74 13.81
CA VAL A 175 10.75 -8.09 13.50
C VAL A 175 10.90 -9.55 13.11
N LEU A 176 10.25 -10.48 13.85
CA LEU A 176 10.30 -11.91 13.52
C LEU A 176 9.69 -12.21 12.15
N LEU A 177 8.55 -11.59 11.84
CA LEU A 177 7.91 -11.71 10.53
C LEU A 177 8.82 -11.16 9.42
N SER A 178 9.48 -10.01 9.66
CA SER A 178 10.39 -9.38 8.69
C SER A 178 11.62 -10.25 8.43
N LEU A 179 12.20 -10.87 9.47
CA LEU A 179 13.30 -11.82 9.33
C LEU A 179 12.89 -13.05 8.52
N GLY A 180 11.67 -13.57 8.73
CA GLY A 180 11.13 -14.68 7.96
C GLY A 180 10.98 -14.36 6.48
N VAL A 181 10.26 -13.28 6.16
CA VAL A 181 10.03 -12.84 4.77
C VAL A 181 11.34 -12.42 4.10
N GLY A 182 12.18 -11.65 4.81
CA GLY A 182 13.47 -11.19 4.31
C GLY A 182 14.43 -12.34 4.04
N GLY A 183 14.52 -13.31 4.95
CA GLY A 183 15.35 -14.49 4.78
C GLY A 183 14.94 -15.31 3.55
N LEU A 184 13.64 -15.56 3.37
CA LEU A 184 13.11 -16.23 2.17
C LEU A 184 13.43 -15.45 0.91
N ARG A 185 13.34 -14.11 0.94
CA ARG A 185 13.62 -13.27 -0.23
C ARG A 185 15.09 -13.29 -0.64
N LEU A 186 16.00 -13.34 0.31
CA LEU A 186 17.45 -13.46 0.02
C LEU A 186 17.79 -14.79 -0.67
N LEU A 187 17.04 -15.85 -0.40
CA LEU A 187 17.22 -17.16 -1.02
C LEU A 187 16.69 -17.24 -2.47
N PHE A 188 15.72 -16.40 -2.83
CA PHE A 188 15.00 -16.46 -4.11
C PHE A 188 14.99 -15.13 -4.84
N ALA A 189 16.11 -14.44 -4.88
CA ALA A 189 16.22 -13.13 -5.49
C ALA A 189 16.57 -13.25 -6.99
N LEU A 190 15.59 -13.01 -7.87
CA LEU A 190 15.75 -12.93 -9.33
C LEU A 190 15.49 -11.51 -9.83
N GLU A 191 16.30 -11.03 -10.77
CA GLU A 191 16.05 -9.73 -11.42
C GLU A 191 15.07 -9.90 -12.60
N SER A 192 14.35 -8.84 -12.91
CA SER A 192 13.36 -8.83 -13.99
C SER A 192 14.03 -8.92 -15.37
N PRO A 193 13.62 -9.86 -16.27
CA PRO A 193 14.06 -9.88 -17.66
C PRO A 193 13.80 -8.55 -18.38
N SER A 194 12.67 -7.90 -18.09
CA SER A 194 12.31 -6.60 -18.68
C SER A 194 13.28 -5.48 -18.30
N TYR A 195 13.87 -5.54 -17.11
CA TYR A 195 14.91 -4.60 -16.68
C TYR A 195 16.19 -4.73 -17.51
N TYR A 196 16.66 -5.97 -17.74
CA TYR A 196 17.83 -6.23 -18.57
C TYR A 196 17.60 -5.84 -20.04
N LEU A 197 16.39 -6.15 -20.57
CA LEU A 197 16.01 -5.73 -21.93
C LEU A 197 16.02 -4.21 -22.09
N ALA A 198 15.48 -3.47 -21.11
CA ALA A 198 15.49 -2.01 -21.13
C ALA A 198 16.92 -1.41 -21.11
N LYS A 199 17.90 -2.18 -20.63
CA LYS A 199 19.34 -1.82 -20.65
C LYS A 199 20.12 -2.37 -21.84
N GLY A 200 19.47 -3.10 -22.75
CA GLY A 200 20.13 -3.73 -23.90
C GLY A 200 21.00 -4.95 -23.54
N GLN A 201 20.83 -5.52 -22.35
CA GLN A 201 21.58 -6.68 -21.84
C GLN A 201 20.84 -7.98 -22.17
N TYR A 202 20.88 -8.40 -23.43
CA TYR A 202 20.08 -9.53 -23.95
C TYR A 202 20.47 -10.89 -23.36
N GLU A 203 21.74 -11.13 -23.07
CA GLU A 203 22.21 -12.38 -22.45
C GLU A 203 21.64 -12.53 -21.03
N ALA A 204 21.82 -11.51 -20.19
CA ALA A 204 21.28 -11.49 -18.83
C ALA A 204 19.75 -11.56 -18.81
N ALA A 205 19.08 -10.94 -19.79
CA ALA A 205 17.63 -11.04 -19.96
C ALA A 205 17.20 -12.47 -20.31
N SER A 206 17.96 -13.16 -21.17
CA SER A 206 17.70 -14.54 -21.54
C SER A 206 17.87 -15.48 -20.35
N GLU A 207 18.97 -15.36 -19.59
CA GLU A 207 19.22 -16.14 -18.38
C GLU A 207 18.09 -15.96 -17.35
N ALA A 208 17.73 -14.71 -17.05
CA ALA A 208 16.64 -14.41 -16.13
C ALA A 208 15.28 -14.96 -16.60
N ALA A 209 15.01 -14.90 -17.93
CA ALA A 209 13.80 -15.46 -18.51
C ALA A 209 13.78 -17.00 -18.44
N CYS A 210 14.92 -17.65 -18.72
CA CYS A 210 15.04 -19.11 -18.62
C CYS A 210 14.79 -19.59 -17.19
N GLU A 211 15.37 -18.92 -16.21
CA GLU A 211 15.18 -19.25 -14.79
C GLU A 211 13.74 -19.02 -14.33
N LEU A 212 13.11 -17.92 -14.78
CA LEU A 212 11.73 -17.57 -14.44
C LEU A 212 10.71 -18.53 -15.04
N LEU A 213 10.90 -18.94 -16.29
CA LEU A 213 9.95 -19.75 -17.06
C LEU A 213 10.31 -21.25 -17.08
N GLN A 214 11.51 -21.59 -16.58
CA GLN A 214 12.06 -22.95 -16.60
C GLN A 214 12.09 -23.58 -18.01
N THR A 215 12.34 -22.72 -19.01
CA THR A 215 12.34 -23.07 -20.43
C THR A 215 13.51 -22.34 -21.09
N THR A 216 14.18 -22.96 -22.07
CA THR A 216 15.27 -22.32 -22.79
C THR A 216 14.73 -21.24 -23.72
N ILE A 217 15.03 -19.99 -23.43
CA ILE A 217 14.61 -18.81 -24.22
C ILE A 217 15.88 -18.01 -24.56
N VAL A 218 16.06 -17.68 -25.82
CA VAL A 218 17.11 -16.78 -26.27
C VAL A 218 16.46 -15.49 -26.75
N LEU A 219 16.69 -14.40 -26.02
CA LEU A 219 16.23 -13.07 -26.40
C LEU A 219 17.34 -12.40 -27.23
N ALA A 220 17.03 -12.00 -28.44
CA ALA A 220 17.94 -11.32 -29.34
C ALA A 220 17.39 -9.94 -29.72
N PRO A 221 18.25 -8.99 -30.14
CA PRO A 221 17.78 -7.75 -30.76
C PRO A 221 16.88 -8.07 -31.96
N ALA A 222 15.71 -7.40 -32.05
CA ALA A 222 14.87 -7.58 -33.23
C ALA A 222 15.62 -7.14 -34.48
N GLU A 223 15.89 -8.07 -35.41
CA GLU A 223 16.64 -7.84 -36.65
C GLU A 223 16.01 -6.76 -37.58
N ASN A 224 14.75 -6.42 -37.36
CA ASN A 224 13.99 -5.50 -38.20
C ASN A 224 14.06 -4.01 -37.81
N LYS A 225 14.85 -3.61 -36.80
CA LYS A 225 15.01 -2.18 -36.45
C LYS A 225 15.96 -1.41 -37.41
N GLN A 226 16.60 -2.06 -38.38
CA GLN A 226 17.45 -1.37 -39.37
C GLN A 226 16.65 -0.58 -40.43
N ARG A 227 15.32 -0.76 -40.57
CA ARG A 227 14.54 0.03 -41.54
C ARG A 227 13.83 1.26 -40.98
N GLU A 228 13.80 1.44 -39.67
CA GLU A 228 13.24 2.64 -39.03
C GLU A 228 14.29 3.62 -38.48
N SER A 229 15.55 3.37 -38.69
CA SER A 229 16.65 4.27 -38.22
C SER A 229 16.85 5.54 -39.08
N ASP A 230 16.07 5.74 -40.15
CA ASP A 230 16.20 6.93 -41.03
C ASP A 230 15.23 8.07 -40.65
N THR A 231 14.43 7.90 -39.61
CA THR A 231 13.74 9.03 -38.99
C THR A 231 14.45 9.38 -37.67
N HIS A 232 15.21 10.46 -37.70
CA HIS A 232 15.86 11.09 -36.56
C HIS A 232 14.88 11.27 -35.38
N SER A 233 14.75 10.26 -34.54
CA SER A 233 14.30 10.47 -33.15
C SER A 233 15.42 10.04 -32.24
N THR A 234 16.26 10.98 -31.84
CA THR A 234 17.11 10.96 -30.66
C THR A 234 16.16 10.80 -29.45
N THR A 235 15.66 9.59 -29.21
CA THR A 235 14.91 9.27 -28.00
C THR A 235 15.90 9.28 -26.84
N GLN A 236 16.02 10.46 -26.19
CA GLN A 236 16.70 10.55 -24.90
C GLN A 236 16.08 9.50 -23.97
N PRO A 237 16.89 8.83 -23.13
CA PRO A 237 16.37 7.86 -22.19
C PRO A 237 15.33 8.54 -21.29
N LEU A 238 14.12 7.98 -21.21
CA LEU A 238 13.04 8.48 -20.37
C LEU A 238 13.52 8.60 -18.92
N GLY A 239 13.20 9.72 -18.28
CA GLY A 239 13.57 10.03 -16.90
C GLY A 239 12.40 10.54 -16.07
N TYR A 240 12.67 10.84 -14.82
CA TYR A 240 11.66 11.29 -13.85
C TYR A 240 10.88 12.54 -14.32
N ARG A 241 11.53 13.44 -15.07
CA ARG A 241 10.89 14.67 -15.60
C ARG A 241 9.82 14.37 -16.65
N ASP A 242 9.94 13.25 -17.36
CA ASP A 242 8.99 12.88 -18.40
C ASP A 242 7.61 12.54 -17.86
N LEU A 243 7.50 12.19 -16.57
CA LEU A 243 6.21 12.00 -15.90
C LEU A 243 5.31 13.24 -15.95
N PHE A 244 5.90 14.45 -16.04
CA PHE A 244 5.19 15.73 -16.14
C PHE A 244 5.03 16.24 -17.58
N SER A 245 5.58 15.53 -18.54
CA SER A 245 5.49 15.88 -19.97
C SER A 245 4.09 15.65 -20.52
N LYS A 246 3.80 16.24 -21.70
CA LYS A 246 2.47 16.12 -22.33
C LYS A 246 2.00 14.69 -22.51
N PRO A 247 2.84 13.70 -22.92
CA PRO A 247 2.40 12.31 -23.07
C PRO A 247 1.95 11.64 -21.76
N TYR A 248 2.59 11.98 -20.63
CA TYR A 248 2.39 11.22 -19.37
C TYR A 248 1.66 11.99 -18.26
N ARG A 249 1.47 13.31 -18.39
CA ARG A 249 0.87 14.13 -17.32
C ARG A 249 -0.54 13.70 -16.90
N LYS A 250 -1.36 13.21 -17.86
CA LYS A 250 -2.71 12.72 -17.57
C LYS A 250 -2.67 11.40 -16.80
N GLN A 251 -1.76 10.51 -17.19
CA GLN A 251 -1.51 9.23 -16.53
C GLN A 251 -0.98 9.46 -15.10
N THR A 252 -0.05 10.40 -14.95
CA THR A 252 0.47 10.80 -13.63
C THR A 252 -0.64 11.37 -12.74
N ALA A 253 -1.49 12.23 -13.29
CA ALA A 253 -2.65 12.76 -12.56
C ALA A 253 -3.64 11.66 -12.16
N LEU A 254 -3.96 10.72 -13.07
CA LEU A 254 -4.85 9.59 -12.81
C LEU A 254 -4.30 8.64 -11.74
N ALA A 255 -3.01 8.36 -11.76
CA ALA A 255 -2.36 7.48 -10.77
C ALA A 255 -2.21 8.14 -9.40
N SER A 256 -2.05 9.48 -9.35
CA SER A 256 -1.67 10.19 -8.12
C SER A 256 -2.86 10.83 -7.40
N ILE A 257 -3.71 11.59 -8.10
CA ILE A 257 -4.74 12.41 -7.45
C ILE A 257 -5.83 11.58 -6.76
N PRO A 258 -6.42 10.55 -7.41
CA PRO A 258 -7.38 9.70 -6.72
C PRO A 258 -6.79 8.98 -5.51
N TRP A 259 -5.53 8.55 -5.60
CA TRP A 259 -4.85 7.88 -4.50
C TRP A 259 -4.57 8.83 -3.33
N PHE A 260 -4.15 10.06 -3.61
CA PHE A 260 -4.00 11.12 -2.60
C PHE A 260 -5.31 11.37 -1.83
N LEU A 261 -6.42 11.54 -2.55
CA LEU A 261 -7.74 11.78 -1.95
C LEU A 261 -8.23 10.57 -1.16
N GLN A 262 -7.96 9.36 -1.64
CA GLN A 262 -8.22 8.11 -0.91
C GLN A 262 -7.46 8.08 0.40
N ASP A 263 -6.16 8.34 0.38
CA ASP A 263 -5.30 8.17 1.55
C ASP A 263 -5.64 9.19 2.65
N ILE A 264 -6.12 10.38 2.31
CA ILE A 264 -6.68 11.33 3.31
C ILE A 264 -7.78 10.66 4.12
N ALA A 265 -8.74 10.01 3.48
CA ALA A 265 -9.85 9.35 4.15
C ALA A 265 -9.41 8.07 4.87
N THR A 266 -8.60 7.25 4.21
CA THR A 266 -8.18 5.93 4.70
C THR A 266 -7.35 6.02 5.97
N TYR A 267 -6.28 6.82 5.95
CA TYR A 267 -5.35 6.91 7.08
C TYR A 267 -5.89 7.84 8.17
N GLY A 268 -6.69 8.83 7.81
CA GLY A 268 -7.37 9.66 8.77
C GLY A 268 -8.38 8.91 9.64
N ILE A 269 -9.06 7.92 9.08
CA ILE A 269 -10.03 7.09 9.82
C ILE A 269 -9.38 5.81 10.34
N GLY A 270 -8.59 5.12 9.51
CA GLY A 270 -8.07 3.78 9.79
C GLY A 270 -7.19 3.69 11.02
N ILE A 271 -6.23 4.62 11.18
CA ILE A 271 -5.31 4.66 12.34
C ILE A 271 -6.08 4.86 13.65
N PHE A 272 -7.17 5.64 13.61
CA PHE A 272 -7.95 5.96 14.79
C PHE A 272 -9.17 5.04 15.00
N THR A 273 -9.40 4.08 14.11
CA THR A 273 -10.50 3.10 14.26
C THR A 273 -10.46 2.39 15.61
N PRO A 274 -9.34 1.85 16.13
CA PRO A 274 -9.30 1.24 17.45
C PRO A 274 -9.68 2.22 18.56
N VAL A 275 -9.18 3.45 18.50
CA VAL A 275 -9.47 4.51 19.48
C VAL A 275 -10.95 4.91 19.45
N ILE A 276 -11.54 4.99 18.26
CA ILE A 276 -12.98 5.30 18.09
C ILE A 276 -13.83 4.18 18.68
N ILE A 277 -13.49 2.92 18.40
CA ILE A 277 -14.20 1.76 18.94
C ILE A 277 -14.05 1.69 20.45
N ALA A 278 -12.84 1.93 21.00
CA ALA A 278 -12.61 1.97 22.44
C ALA A 278 -13.50 3.01 23.11
N ALA A 279 -13.57 4.23 22.58
CA ALA A 279 -14.38 5.31 23.15
C ALA A 279 -15.89 5.00 23.16
N LEU A 280 -16.37 4.12 22.28
CA LEU A 280 -17.79 3.78 22.14
C LEU A 280 -18.19 2.54 22.96
N VAL A 281 -17.26 1.61 23.19
CA VAL A 281 -17.51 0.34 23.88
C VAL A 281 -17.18 0.43 25.36
N SER A 282 -16.32 1.37 25.76
CA SER A 282 -15.83 1.49 27.13
C SER A 282 -16.86 2.15 28.05
N SER A 283 -17.23 1.46 29.13
CA SER A 283 -17.82 2.10 30.29
C SER A 283 -16.74 2.88 31.06
N ALA A 284 -17.09 4.03 31.63
CA ALA A 284 -16.18 4.93 32.34
C ALA A 284 -15.41 4.31 33.54
N GLN A 285 -15.69 3.06 33.90
CA GLN A 285 -15.12 2.34 35.05
C GLN A 285 -14.25 1.14 34.67
N SER A 286 -14.04 0.84 33.36
CA SER A 286 -13.21 -0.29 32.96
C SER A 286 -11.73 0.04 33.00
N ASP A 287 -10.93 -0.93 33.41
CA ASP A 287 -9.45 -0.85 33.42
C ASP A 287 -8.90 -0.78 31.99
N LEU A 288 -7.66 -0.24 31.82
CA LEU A 288 -6.99 -0.07 30.52
C LEU A 288 -6.99 -1.36 29.67
N LEU A 289 -6.57 -2.48 30.27
CA LEU A 289 -6.42 -3.73 29.53
C LEU A 289 -7.76 -4.23 29.01
N THR A 290 -8.82 -4.10 29.79
CA THR A 290 -10.19 -4.47 29.39
C THR A 290 -10.69 -3.57 28.25
N GLN A 291 -10.42 -2.26 28.31
CA GLN A 291 -10.77 -1.33 27.24
C GLN A 291 -10.03 -1.68 25.93
N GLU A 292 -8.73 -1.92 26.02
CA GLU A 292 -7.91 -2.22 24.83
C GLU A 292 -8.24 -3.60 24.24
N ILE A 293 -8.65 -4.59 25.04
CA ILE A 293 -9.15 -5.87 24.52
C ILE A 293 -10.45 -5.67 23.72
N ALA A 294 -11.38 -4.87 24.23
CA ALA A 294 -12.64 -4.59 23.52
C ALA A 294 -12.36 -3.84 22.19
N SER A 295 -11.48 -2.85 22.25
CA SER A 295 -11.00 -2.10 21.08
C SER A 295 -10.36 -3.01 20.03
N ALA A 296 -9.46 -3.89 20.45
CA ALA A 296 -8.76 -4.84 19.58
C ALA A 296 -9.73 -5.81 18.88
N ARG A 297 -10.72 -6.33 19.62
CA ARG A 297 -11.76 -7.20 19.04
C ARG A 297 -12.59 -6.46 18.00
N GLY A 298 -13.03 -5.24 18.30
CA GLY A 298 -13.79 -4.42 17.36
C GLY A 298 -12.98 -4.10 16.10
N ALA A 299 -11.71 -3.72 16.22
CA ALA A 299 -10.80 -3.48 15.10
C ALA A 299 -10.58 -4.75 14.27
N ALA A 300 -10.41 -5.91 14.89
CA ALA A 300 -10.25 -7.17 14.18
C ALA A 300 -11.49 -7.51 13.33
N ILE A 301 -12.70 -7.34 13.87
CA ILE A 301 -13.97 -7.55 13.15
C ILE A 301 -14.04 -6.64 11.91
N VAL A 302 -13.75 -5.35 12.09
CA VAL A 302 -13.77 -4.37 10.99
C VAL A 302 -12.72 -4.71 9.94
N ASN A 303 -11.53 -5.15 10.34
CA ASN A 303 -10.43 -5.51 9.43
C ASN A 303 -10.72 -6.77 8.59
N VAL A 304 -11.61 -7.68 9.02
CA VAL A 304 -12.08 -8.80 8.17
C VAL A 304 -12.67 -8.27 6.86
N PHE A 305 -13.42 -7.17 6.91
CA PHE A 305 -14.05 -6.59 5.71
C PHE A 305 -13.05 -5.92 4.77
N LEU A 306 -11.85 -5.55 5.24
CA LEU A 306 -10.74 -5.16 4.37
C LEU A 306 -10.33 -6.34 3.48
N VAL A 307 -10.13 -7.51 4.06
CA VAL A 307 -9.78 -8.74 3.33
C VAL A 307 -10.87 -9.12 2.34
N VAL A 308 -12.14 -9.13 2.79
CA VAL A 308 -13.28 -9.45 1.93
C VAL A 308 -13.36 -8.49 0.74
N GLY A 309 -13.14 -7.19 0.95
CA GLY A 309 -13.12 -6.18 -0.11
C GLY A 309 -12.09 -6.48 -1.19
N PHE A 310 -10.85 -6.81 -0.81
CA PHE A 310 -9.81 -7.21 -1.77
C PHE A 310 -10.12 -8.51 -2.51
N LEU A 311 -10.65 -9.52 -1.83
CA LEU A 311 -11.04 -10.77 -2.48
C LEU A 311 -12.12 -10.52 -3.54
N LEU A 312 -13.10 -9.68 -3.24
CA LEU A 312 -14.12 -9.26 -4.21
C LEU A 312 -13.49 -8.46 -5.37
N ALA A 313 -12.47 -7.61 -5.11
CA ALA A 313 -11.75 -6.90 -6.16
C ALA A 313 -11.03 -7.87 -7.12
N VAL A 314 -10.33 -8.87 -6.61
CA VAL A 314 -9.64 -9.90 -7.42
C VAL A 314 -10.62 -10.62 -8.37
N VAL A 315 -11.82 -10.92 -7.88
CA VAL A 315 -12.86 -11.59 -8.70
C VAL A 315 -13.49 -10.63 -9.71
N SER A 316 -13.70 -9.37 -9.32
CA SER A 316 -14.50 -8.39 -10.07
C SER A 316 -13.71 -7.62 -11.11
N ILE A 317 -12.39 -7.46 -10.94
CA ILE A 317 -11.55 -6.57 -11.74
C ILE A 317 -11.63 -6.85 -13.26
N ASN A 318 -11.65 -8.13 -13.66
CA ASN A 318 -11.71 -8.50 -15.08
C ASN A 318 -13.12 -8.37 -15.68
N ARG A 319 -14.17 -8.28 -14.85
CA ARG A 319 -15.56 -8.15 -15.32
C ARG A 319 -16.01 -6.70 -15.35
N ILE A 320 -15.69 -5.93 -14.31
CA ILE A 320 -16.15 -4.55 -14.13
C ILE A 320 -15.15 -3.55 -14.73
N GLY A 321 -13.87 -3.91 -14.73
CA GLY A 321 -12.77 -3.02 -15.14
C GLY A 321 -12.30 -2.10 -14.02
N ARG A 322 -11.02 -1.69 -14.14
CA ARG A 322 -10.28 -0.97 -13.10
C ARG A 322 -10.88 0.40 -12.74
N LEU A 323 -11.24 1.22 -13.74
CA LEU A 323 -11.77 2.56 -13.50
C LEU A 323 -13.19 2.54 -12.94
N SER A 324 -14.04 1.68 -13.47
CA SER A 324 -15.41 1.54 -12.97
C SER A 324 -15.44 1.04 -11.54
N LEU A 325 -14.54 0.09 -11.21
CA LEU A 325 -14.40 -0.45 -9.86
C LEU A 325 -13.90 0.61 -8.89
N GLN A 326 -12.96 1.47 -9.32
CA GLN A 326 -12.44 2.59 -8.54
C GLN A 326 -13.54 3.62 -8.24
N VAL A 327 -14.30 4.03 -9.26
CA VAL A 327 -15.41 4.99 -9.09
C VAL A 327 -16.48 4.41 -8.16
N PHE A 328 -16.89 3.15 -8.38
CA PHE A 328 -17.86 2.46 -7.52
C PHE A 328 -17.38 2.43 -6.05
N GLY A 329 -16.12 2.09 -5.84
CA GLY A 329 -15.53 2.05 -4.50
C GLY A 329 -15.53 3.42 -3.83
N PHE A 330 -15.17 4.50 -4.53
CA PHE A 330 -15.23 5.86 -3.98
C PHE A 330 -16.64 6.29 -3.60
N VAL A 331 -17.65 5.97 -4.41
CA VAL A 331 -19.06 6.23 -4.06
C VAL A 331 -19.48 5.42 -2.84
N GLY A 332 -19.06 4.16 -2.73
CA GLY A 332 -19.30 3.32 -1.56
C GLY A 332 -18.62 3.85 -0.30
N MET A 333 -17.35 4.32 -0.40
CA MET A 333 -16.66 5.00 0.72
C MET A 333 -17.45 6.23 1.19
N ALA A 334 -17.90 7.08 0.26
CA ALA A 334 -18.71 8.25 0.58
C ALA A 334 -20.02 7.86 1.29
N THR A 335 -20.66 6.78 0.85
CA THR A 335 -21.88 6.23 1.49
C THR A 335 -21.58 5.77 2.93
N GLY A 336 -20.50 5.00 3.13
CA GLY A 336 -20.08 4.56 4.47
C GLY A 336 -19.80 5.73 5.42
N LEU A 337 -19.11 6.76 4.94
CA LEU A 337 -18.82 7.98 5.70
C LEU A 337 -20.07 8.78 6.04
N THR A 338 -21.03 8.83 5.13
CA THR A 338 -22.33 9.47 5.38
C THR A 338 -23.10 8.71 6.46
N ILE A 339 -23.10 7.37 6.43
CA ILE A 339 -23.70 6.56 7.50
C ILE A 339 -23.01 6.84 8.84
N LEU A 340 -21.68 6.93 8.88
CA LEU A 340 -20.90 7.27 10.08
C LEU A 340 -21.25 8.66 10.62
N SER A 341 -21.52 9.64 9.75
CA SER A 341 -21.95 10.97 10.15
C SER A 341 -23.27 10.92 10.94
N PHE A 342 -24.25 10.16 10.46
CA PHE A 342 -25.53 10.00 11.16
C PHE A 342 -25.42 9.13 12.43
N ALA A 343 -24.55 8.11 12.44
CA ALA A 343 -24.30 7.27 13.60
C ALA A 343 -23.76 8.09 14.79
N GLY A 344 -22.87 9.05 14.53
CA GLY A 344 -22.31 9.93 15.57
C GLY A 344 -23.35 10.79 16.28
N SER A 345 -24.45 11.16 15.61
CA SER A 345 -25.53 11.95 16.21
C SER A 345 -26.56 11.12 16.98
N SER A 346 -26.73 9.84 16.61
CA SER A 346 -27.78 8.96 17.16
C SER A 346 -27.28 7.99 18.24
N ALA A 347 -25.98 7.92 18.49
CA ALA A 347 -25.31 6.95 19.38
C ALA A 347 -25.70 5.48 19.10
N GLN A 348 -26.12 5.15 17.87
CA GLN A 348 -26.50 3.80 17.46
C GLN A 348 -25.27 3.00 17.02
N MET A 349 -24.84 2.06 17.87
CA MET A 349 -23.69 1.19 17.62
C MET A 349 -23.81 0.40 16.30
N SER A 350 -25.02 -0.06 15.94
CA SER A 350 -25.27 -0.81 14.70
C SER A 350 -24.99 0.02 13.43
N LEU A 351 -25.39 1.29 13.40
CA LEU A 351 -25.12 2.20 12.29
C LEU A 351 -23.63 2.50 12.19
N LEU A 352 -22.94 2.61 13.31
CA LEU A 352 -21.50 2.86 13.35
C LEU A 352 -20.74 1.67 12.74
N PHE A 353 -21.02 0.45 13.18
CA PHE A 353 -20.41 -0.74 12.57
C PHE A 353 -20.76 -0.87 11.08
N LEU A 354 -22.03 -0.61 10.71
CA LEU A 354 -22.44 -0.63 9.29
C LEU A 354 -21.63 0.38 8.45
N GLY A 355 -21.47 1.61 8.94
CA GLY A 355 -20.70 2.64 8.26
C GLY A 355 -19.22 2.24 8.06
N PHE A 356 -18.56 1.69 9.10
CA PHE A 356 -17.19 1.17 8.98
C PHE A 356 -17.09 -0.02 8.03
N ILE A 357 -18.04 -0.96 8.07
CA ILE A 357 -18.07 -2.11 7.19
C ILE A 357 -18.21 -1.66 5.74
N VAL A 358 -19.17 -0.79 5.43
CA VAL A 358 -19.40 -0.28 4.08
C VAL A 358 -18.16 0.47 3.59
N PHE A 359 -17.59 1.36 4.42
CA PHE A 359 -16.38 2.11 4.09
C PHE A 359 -15.21 1.18 3.76
N ASN A 360 -14.84 0.26 4.67
CA ASN A 360 -13.70 -0.62 4.50
C ASN A 360 -13.86 -1.61 3.34
N LEU A 361 -15.06 -2.19 3.20
CA LEU A 361 -15.36 -3.13 2.12
C LEU A 361 -15.19 -2.45 0.76
N THR A 362 -15.83 -1.29 0.56
CA THR A 362 -15.84 -0.60 -0.74
C THR A 362 -14.51 0.07 -1.04
N MET A 363 -13.78 0.53 -0.03
CA MET A 363 -12.42 1.05 -0.16
C MET A 363 -11.49 0.00 -0.75
N ASN A 364 -11.50 -1.23 -0.23
CA ASN A 364 -10.61 -2.28 -0.72
C ASN A 364 -11.13 -2.97 -1.97
N LEU A 365 -12.44 -3.05 -2.17
CA LEU A 365 -13.04 -3.51 -3.43
C LEU A 365 -12.63 -2.59 -4.61
N GLY A 366 -12.61 -1.30 -4.40
CA GLY A 366 -12.37 -0.28 -5.43
C GLY A 366 -11.02 0.41 -5.30
N PRO A 367 -10.96 1.61 -4.70
CA PRO A 367 -9.79 2.50 -4.77
C PRO A 367 -8.49 1.84 -4.31
N ASN A 368 -8.47 1.19 -3.15
CA ASN A 368 -7.24 0.62 -2.59
C ASN A 368 -6.65 -0.49 -3.47
N SER A 369 -7.49 -1.23 -4.20
CA SER A 369 -7.05 -2.25 -5.16
C SER A 369 -6.59 -1.66 -6.48
N THR A 370 -7.27 -0.63 -6.96
CA THR A 370 -7.09 -0.12 -8.33
C THR A 370 -6.03 0.96 -8.43
N THR A 371 -5.77 1.75 -7.38
CA THR A 371 -4.70 2.77 -7.37
C THR A 371 -3.32 2.13 -7.49
N PHE A 372 -3.05 1.03 -6.77
CA PHE A 372 -1.84 0.24 -6.94
C PHE A 372 -1.71 -0.33 -8.34
N LEU A 373 -2.78 -0.92 -8.87
CA LEU A 373 -2.79 -1.48 -10.21
C LEU A 373 -2.50 -0.42 -11.29
N LEU A 374 -3.19 0.73 -11.21
CA LEU A 374 -3.03 1.82 -12.17
C LEU A 374 -1.61 2.38 -12.15
N SER A 375 -1.01 2.58 -10.98
CA SER A 375 0.37 3.09 -10.86
C SER A 375 1.41 2.18 -11.53
N GLY A 376 1.16 0.87 -11.60
CA GLY A 376 2.01 -0.10 -12.28
C GLY A 376 1.73 -0.26 -13.79
N GLU A 377 0.53 0.08 -14.26
CA GLU A 377 0.12 -0.17 -15.64
C GLU A 377 0.22 1.04 -16.57
N VAL A 378 0.04 2.27 -16.04
CA VAL A 378 -0.04 3.48 -16.87
C VAL A 378 1.32 4.00 -17.35
N PHE A 379 2.42 3.50 -16.80
CA PHE A 379 3.77 3.94 -17.15
C PHE A 379 4.56 2.85 -17.91
N PRO A 380 5.41 3.25 -18.90
CA PRO A 380 6.30 2.32 -19.58
C PRO A 380 7.38 1.76 -18.63
N PRO A 381 7.96 0.58 -18.92
CA PRO A 381 8.92 -0.10 -18.03
C PRO A 381 10.12 0.77 -17.63
N ALA A 382 10.57 1.67 -18.51
CA ALA A 382 11.74 2.52 -18.28
C ALA A 382 11.56 3.52 -17.12
N ILE A 383 10.33 3.97 -16.85
CA ILE A 383 10.00 4.94 -15.79
C ILE A 383 8.88 4.45 -14.88
N ARG A 384 8.60 3.14 -14.88
CA ARG A 384 7.48 2.56 -14.14
C ARG A 384 7.65 2.69 -12.64
N ALA A 385 8.81 2.34 -12.09
CA ALA A 385 9.07 2.48 -10.66
C ALA A 385 9.12 3.95 -10.24
N SER A 386 9.65 4.84 -11.07
CA SER A 386 9.59 6.29 -10.87
C SER A 386 8.15 6.81 -10.83
N GLY A 387 7.31 6.37 -11.76
CA GLY A 387 5.90 6.76 -11.84
C GLY A 387 5.07 6.23 -10.67
N ALA A 388 5.23 4.96 -10.34
CA ALA A 388 4.57 4.35 -9.19
C ALA A 388 5.05 4.98 -7.87
N GLY A 389 6.35 5.27 -7.76
CA GLY A 389 6.94 5.96 -6.61
C GLY A 389 6.41 7.38 -6.44
N LEU A 390 6.28 8.16 -7.54
CA LEU A 390 5.67 9.48 -7.51
C LEU A 390 4.20 9.41 -7.05
N ALA A 391 3.43 8.49 -7.63
CA ALA A 391 2.02 8.31 -7.28
C ALA A 391 1.85 7.91 -5.81
N GLY A 392 2.63 6.93 -5.34
CA GLY A 392 2.66 6.49 -3.95
C GLY A 392 3.11 7.60 -2.98
N GLY A 393 4.13 8.39 -3.35
CA GLY A 393 4.60 9.53 -2.56
C GLY A 393 3.52 10.62 -2.43
N ILE A 394 2.86 10.98 -3.52
CA ILE A 394 1.72 11.92 -3.49
C ILE A 394 0.60 11.34 -2.62
N ALA A 395 0.27 10.06 -2.75
CA ALA A 395 -0.72 9.41 -1.91
C ALA A 395 -0.36 9.47 -0.42
N LYS A 396 0.90 9.17 -0.07
CA LYS A 396 1.37 9.25 1.34
C LYS A 396 1.38 10.67 1.89
N SER A 397 1.51 11.71 1.07
CA SER A 397 1.26 13.09 1.53
C SER A 397 -0.19 13.30 1.95
N GLY A 398 -1.15 12.68 1.25
CA GLY A 398 -2.55 12.63 1.65
C GLY A 398 -2.76 11.87 2.97
N ALA A 399 -2.07 10.74 3.14
CA ALA A 399 -2.10 9.96 4.39
C ALA A 399 -1.61 10.78 5.60
N VAL A 400 -0.49 11.50 5.44
CA VAL A 400 0.06 12.40 6.48
C VAL A 400 -0.92 13.53 6.79
N LEU A 401 -1.49 14.17 5.76
CA LEU A 401 -2.51 15.23 5.93
C LEU A 401 -3.74 14.70 6.65
N GLY A 402 -4.23 13.52 6.29
CA GLY A 402 -5.36 12.87 6.95
C GLY A 402 -5.06 12.58 8.42
N ALA A 403 -3.96 11.90 8.70
CA ALA A 403 -3.62 11.46 10.05
C ALA A 403 -3.32 12.63 11.01
N LEU A 404 -2.68 13.70 10.54
CA LEU A 404 -2.39 14.89 11.36
C LEU A 404 -3.55 15.89 11.37
N GLY A 405 -4.20 16.08 10.23
CA GLY A 405 -5.20 17.14 10.07
C GLY A 405 -6.57 16.77 10.64
N LEU A 406 -6.99 15.49 10.55
CA LEU A 406 -8.32 15.10 10.99
C LEU A 406 -8.59 15.25 12.49
N PRO A 407 -7.64 14.99 13.42
CA PRO A 407 -7.85 15.30 14.83
C PRO A 407 -8.13 16.78 15.07
N LEU A 408 -7.38 17.68 14.42
CA LEU A 408 -7.55 19.14 14.53
C LEU A 408 -8.88 19.59 13.92
N LEU A 409 -9.24 19.07 12.75
CA LEU A 409 -10.52 19.36 12.12
C LEU A 409 -11.70 18.84 12.96
N LYS A 410 -11.57 17.66 13.57
CA LYS A 410 -12.58 17.11 14.47
C LYS A 410 -12.88 18.05 15.64
N GLU A 411 -11.87 18.68 16.23
CA GLU A 411 -12.04 19.65 17.30
C GLU A 411 -12.73 20.93 16.80
N ALA A 412 -12.43 21.37 15.58
CA ALA A 412 -12.95 22.61 15.01
C ALA A 412 -14.38 22.51 14.49
N ILE A 413 -14.73 21.43 13.77
CA ILE A 413 -16.02 21.28 13.06
C ILE A 413 -16.88 20.12 13.55
N GLY A 414 -16.38 19.32 14.48
CA GLY A 414 -17.07 18.15 15.02
C GLY A 414 -17.00 16.92 14.11
N VAL A 415 -17.30 15.75 14.70
CA VAL A 415 -17.19 14.44 14.01
C VAL A 415 -18.15 14.34 12.83
N GLN A 416 -19.37 14.80 12.97
CA GLN A 416 -20.41 14.71 11.93
C GLN A 416 -20.01 15.46 10.65
N SER A 417 -19.62 16.73 10.79
CA SER A 417 -19.18 17.56 9.66
C SER A 417 -17.90 17.01 9.04
N LEU A 418 -17.00 16.47 9.85
CA LEU A 418 -15.76 15.84 9.37
C LEU A 418 -16.06 14.62 8.49
N MET A 419 -16.99 13.74 8.89
CA MET A 419 -17.38 12.57 8.08
C MET A 419 -17.99 13.01 6.75
N LEU A 420 -18.82 14.05 6.72
CA LEU A 420 -19.39 14.60 5.48
C LEU A 420 -18.32 15.25 4.59
N LEU A 421 -17.35 15.94 5.18
CA LEU A 421 -16.21 16.48 4.43
C LEU A 421 -15.41 15.38 3.74
N LEU A 422 -15.11 14.29 4.45
CA LEU A 422 -14.42 13.14 3.87
C LEU A 422 -15.26 12.41 2.82
N ALA A 423 -16.58 12.35 2.99
CA ALA A 423 -17.48 11.84 1.97
C ALA A 423 -17.41 12.69 0.68
N ALA A 424 -17.36 14.03 0.82
CA ALA A 424 -17.16 14.92 -0.33
C ALA A 424 -15.80 14.73 -1.01
N VAL A 425 -14.72 14.48 -0.24
CA VAL A 425 -13.39 14.15 -0.76
C VAL A 425 -13.44 12.85 -1.58
N CYS A 426 -14.13 11.83 -1.10
CA CYS A 426 -14.32 10.57 -1.85
C CYS A 426 -15.13 10.77 -3.14
N LEU A 427 -16.20 11.59 -3.12
CA LEU A 427 -16.95 11.91 -4.33
C LEU A 427 -16.11 12.71 -5.34
N LEU A 428 -15.28 13.64 -4.87
CA LEU A 428 -14.32 14.35 -5.71
C LEU A 428 -13.34 13.37 -6.37
N ALA A 429 -12.84 12.38 -5.63
CA ALA A 429 -11.96 11.34 -6.18
C ALA A 429 -12.66 10.50 -7.27
N ALA A 430 -13.94 10.18 -7.09
CA ALA A 430 -14.75 9.51 -8.10
C ALA A 430 -14.88 10.36 -9.38
N VAL A 431 -15.16 11.65 -9.24
CA VAL A 431 -15.28 12.61 -10.36
C VAL A 431 -13.95 12.74 -11.11
N VAL A 432 -12.83 12.90 -10.38
CA VAL A 432 -11.49 12.99 -10.98
C VAL A 432 -11.15 11.71 -11.73
N THR A 433 -11.40 10.53 -11.13
CA THR A 433 -11.16 9.24 -11.79
C THR A 433 -11.95 9.12 -13.09
N TYR A 434 -13.23 9.48 -13.05
CA TYR A 434 -14.10 9.42 -14.23
C TYR A 434 -13.68 10.42 -15.32
N GLY A 435 -13.30 11.64 -14.94
CA GLY A 435 -12.83 12.69 -15.85
C GLY A 435 -11.52 12.34 -16.56
N LEU A 436 -10.62 11.60 -15.89
CA LEU A 436 -9.33 11.19 -16.42
C LEU A 436 -9.35 9.82 -17.11
N ARG A 437 -10.51 9.18 -17.29
CA ARG A 437 -10.61 7.82 -17.85
C ARG A 437 -9.95 7.63 -19.22
N GLN A 438 -9.95 8.66 -20.08
CA GLN A 438 -9.32 8.62 -21.40
C GLN A 438 -7.79 8.54 -21.35
N ALA A 439 -7.17 8.85 -20.21
CA ALA A 439 -5.71 8.77 -20.04
C ALA A 439 -5.15 7.34 -20.20
N ILE A 440 -5.98 6.32 -20.05
CA ILE A 440 -5.59 4.92 -20.27
C ILE A 440 -5.58 4.56 -21.75
N ASP A 441 -6.53 5.08 -22.52
CA ASP A 441 -6.67 4.78 -23.94
C ASP A 441 -5.53 5.39 -24.79
N GLU A 442 -4.95 6.50 -24.31
CA GLU A 442 -3.83 7.20 -24.95
C GLU A 442 -2.47 6.47 -24.74
N THR A 443 -2.41 5.49 -23.86
CA THR A 443 -1.16 4.77 -23.55
C THR A 443 -0.91 3.63 -24.51
N GLY A 444 -0.88 3.63 -25.74
CA GLY A 444 -0.40 2.60 -26.70
C GLY A 444 0.16 1.26 -26.12
N ALA A 445 -0.03 1.01 -24.85
CA ALA A 445 0.39 -0.19 -24.12
C ALA A 445 -0.25 -1.48 -24.67
N ASN A 446 -1.34 -1.33 -25.45
CA ASN A 446 -1.97 -2.44 -26.16
C ASN A 446 -1.26 -2.78 -27.48
N ASP A 447 -0.55 -1.85 -28.11
CA ASP A 447 0.00 -2.09 -29.45
C ASP A 447 1.33 -2.87 -29.40
N SER A 448 2.17 -2.64 -28.38
CA SER A 448 3.41 -3.40 -28.22
C SER A 448 3.16 -4.90 -27.93
N ILE A 449 2.04 -5.24 -27.29
CA ILE A 449 1.67 -6.62 -26.98
C ILE A 449 0.94 -7.27 -28.15
N ARG A 450 0.17 -6.51 -28.94
CA ARG A 450 -0.45 -7.02 -30.16
C ARG A 450 0.60 -7.39 -31.23
N LEU A 451 1.67 -6.61 -31.33
CA LEU A 451 2.78 -6.91 -32.26
C LEU A 451 3.56 -8.17 -31.87
N LEU A 452 3.63 -8.53 -30.58
CA LEU A 452 4.29 -9.75 -30.09
C LEU A 452 3.42 -11.01 -30.21
N ILE A 453 2.08 -10.86 -30.26
CA ILE A 453 1.12 -11.97 -30.36
C ILE A 453 0.78 -12.26 -31.84
N SER A 454 0.94 -11.30 -32.74
CA SER A 454 0.69 -11.48 -34.18
C SER A 454 1.79 -12.24 -34.93
N SER A 455 2.83 -12.69 -34.23
CA SER A 455 3.90 -13.55 -34.76
C SER A 455 3.73 -15.03 -34.40
N ASP A 456 2.54 -15.47 -34.01
CA ASP A 456 2.26 -16.91 -33.94
C ASP A 456 2.19 -17.45 -35.36
N PRO A 457 3.06 -18.38 -35.78
CA PRO A 457 2.93 -19.03 -37.10
C PRO A 457 1.63 -19.84 -37.07
N ASP A 458 0.85 -19.62 -38.09
CA ASP A 458 -0.36 -20.35 -38.40
C ASP A 458 -0.13 -21.88 -38.24
N PRO A 459 -0.92 -22.62 -37.46
CA PRO A 459 -0.75 -24.07 -37.35
C PRO A 459 -1.43 -24.76 -38.52
N ALA A 460 -0.95 -24.49 -39.72
CA ALA A 460 -1.37 -25.20 -40.95
C ALA A 460 -0.24 -25.19 -41.99
N GLU A 461 0.78 -26.05 -41.79
CA GLU A 461 1.49 -26.81 -42.82
C GLU A 461 2.12 -28.07 -42.21
#